data_4ff892c37155e13f422c339a66a51774
#
_entry.id   4ff892c37155e13f422c339a66a51774
#
_cell.length_a   1.000
_cell.length_b   1.000
_cell.length_c   1.000
_cell.angle_alpha   90.00
_cell.angle_beta   90.00
_cell.angle_gamma   90.00
#
_symmetry.space_group_name_H-M   'P 1'
#
loop_
_entity.id
_entity.type
_entity.pdbx_description
1 polymer ?
#
loop_
_entity_poly.entity_id
_entity_poly.type
_entity_poly.pdbx_seq_one_letter_code
_entity_poly.pdbx_strand_id
1 'polypeptide(L)'
;MNILKEKLVILAVVLGFTFALAGLSSAAEPKASGLPGMMTWTAFDVGSRGYVQGAAISNALTKKYGTKVRILPSGTSVGRLMPIKTGAATYGLLADETYFAAEAVYEFGFPAWGPQDLRVLLAHPAPIALAATAKSGIMTLKDCKGKKIGWIPGASTNNVKTEAFLAFAGLTWKDVQRVDLPSYAAAGKGLIEGKIDAISYGITAPLMYELEASPQGISWPEFPASDTEGWKRLQKLTPWLSPGKYDVGPGLKKGQPREIPSYTYPQLVCYAKQDANEVYALVKGFDETFDMYKNADPELPEWAIARSGRVPAGAPFHEGAIRYLKEKGVWTAQADQWNNKFLDRLKKVQGAWKIAVQEANAKGMSEKDFTEFWLKKRGEIAE
;
A
#
# COMPACT_ATOMS: atom_id res chain seq x y z
N MET A 1 18.90 -56.85 56.38
CA MET A 1 20.15 -56.20 55.94
C MET A 1 20.03 -55.73 54.50
N ASN A 2 18.87 -55.17 54.09
CA ASN A 2 18.61 -54.74 52.70
C ASN A 2 17.83 -53.41 52.55
N ILE A 3 17.62 -52.66 53.65
CA ILE A 3 16.87 -51.39 53.63
C ILE A 3 17.78 -50.18 53.59
N LEU A 4 19.08 -50.33 53.92
CA LEU A 4 20.03 -49.22 53.95
C LEU A 4 20.72 -48.97 52.60
N LYS A 5 20.66 -49.88 51.61
CA LYS A 5 21.29 -49.71 50.29
C LYS A 5 20.40 -48.98 49.26
N GLU A 6 19.08 -49.06 49.43
CA GLU A 6 18.17 -48.37 48.51
C GLU A 6 18.02 -46.85 48.77
N LYS A 7 18.28 -46.39 49.99
CA LYS A 7 18.21 -44.96 50.31
C LYS A 7 19.44 -44.16 49.89
N LEU A 8 20.57 -44.83 49.58
CA LEU A 8 21.80 -44.15 49.13
C LEU A 8 21.85 -43.92 47.62
N VAL A 9 21.09 -44.73 46.85
CA VAL A 9 21.02 -44.59 45.39
C VAL A 9 20.05 -43.45 44.99
N ILE A 10 19.00 -43.21 45.79
CA ILE A 10 18.03 -42.16 45.49
C ILE A 10 18.61 -40.74 45.77
N LEU A 11 19.57 -40.61 46.74
CA LEU A 11 20.19 -39.34 47.07
C LEU A 11 21.25 -38.89 46.05
N ALA A 12 21.86 -39.84 45.29
CA ALA A 12 22.88 -39.53 44.27
C ALA A 12 22.25 -39.12 42.91
N VAL A 13 20.99 -39.48 42.64
CA VAL A 13 20.27 -39.14 41.42
C VAL A 13 19.61 -37.74 41.51
N VAL A 14 19.31 -37.28 42.74
CA VAL A 14 18.70 -35.94 42.94
C VAL A 14 19.77 -34.81 42.94
N LEU A 15 21.03 -35.10 43.22
CA LEU A 15 22.13 -34.09 43.16
C LEU A 15 22.77 -33.98 41.74
N GLY A 16 22.49 -34.90 40.82
CA GLY A 16 22.99 -34.86 39.44
C GLY A 16 22.15 -34.03 38.49
N PHE A 17 20.92 -33.64 38.87
CA PHE A 17 19.98 -32.91 37.99
C PHE A 17 19.92 -31.40 38.17
N THR A 18 20.65 -30.84 39.14
CA THR A 18 20.63 -29.40 39.43
C THR A 18 21.76 -28.60 38.80
N PHE A 19 22.64 -29.22 37.99
CA PHE A 19 23.75 -28.51 37.34
C PHE A 19 23.67 -28.43 35.79
N ALA A 20 22.57 -28.86 35.16
CA ALA A 20 22.40 -28.85 33.71
C ALA A 20 21.43 -27.76 33.21
N LEU A 21 21.03 -26.75 34.03
CA LEU A 21 20.15 -25.64 33.60
C LEU A 21 20.82 -24.25 33.62
N ALA A 22 22.16 -24.19 33.55
CA ALA A 22 22.89 -22.91 33.48
C ALA A 22 23.43 -22.64 32.07
N GLY A 23 22.74 -23.12 31.04
CA GLY A 23 23.06 -22.88 29.63
C GLY A 23 21.87 -22.28 28.87
N LEU A 24 20.96 -21.56 29.54
CA LEU A 24 19.98 -20.72 28.83
C LEU A 24 20.71 -19.53 28.25
N SER A 25 21.00 -19.65 26.97
CA SER A 25 21.35 -18.55 26.08
C SER A 25 20.60 -17.30 26.53
N SER A 26 21.32 -16.31 27.03
CA SER A 26 20.83 -14.96 27.24
C SER A 26 20.44 -14.44 25.84
N ALA A 27 19.21 -14.69 25.44
CA ALA A 27 18.60 -13.90 24.38
C ALA A 27 18.67 -12.46 24.90
N ALA A 28 19.47 -11.62 24.27
CA ALA A 28 19.59 -10.21 24.60
C ALA A 28 18.18 -9.65 24.73
N GLU A 29 17.85 -9.08 25.88
CA GLU A 29 16.55 -8.42 26.06
C GLU A 29 16.37 -7.41 24.93
N PRO A 30 15.19 -7.40 24.24
CA PRO A 30 14.93 -6.43 23.20
C PRO A 30 15.14 -5.03 23.78
N LYS A 31 16.03 -4.24 23.18
CA LYS A 31 16.22 -2.85 23.60
C LYS A 31 14.85 -2.17 23.56
N ALA A 32 14.50 -1.45 24.64
CA ALA A 32 13.25 -0.70 24.75
C ALA A 32 13.10 0.24 23.55
N SER A 33 12.34 -0.16 22.55
CA SER A 33 12.20 0.55 21.26
C SER A 33 11.03 1.54 21.28
N GLY A 34 10.15 1.47 22.27
CA GLY A 34 8.84 2.13 22.26
C GLY A 34 7.83 1.46 21.29
N LEU A 35 8.22 0.35 20.66
CA LEU A 35 7.33 -0.45 19.81
C LEU A 35 6.61 -1.53 20.62
N PRO A 36 5.36 -1.87 20.30
CA PRO A 36 4.67 -2.99 20.92
C PRO A 36 5.33 -4.32 20.53
N GLY A 37 5.22 -5.34 21.39
CA GLY A 37 5.78 -6.67 21.14
C GLY A 37 5.21 -7.34 19.88
N MET A 38 3.99 -6.96 19.46
CA MET A 38 3.36 -7.44 18.23
C MET A 38 2.52 -6.33 17.59
N MET A 39 2.61 -6.23 16.26
CA MET A 39 1.76 -5.38 15.41
C MET A 39 1.07 -6.23 14.35
N THR A 40 -0.09 -5.79 13.88
CA THR A 40 -0.76 -6.36 12.71
C THR A 40 -0.84 -5.29 11.63
N TRP A 41 -0.34 -5.61 10.44
CA TRP A 41 -0.38 -4.74 9.27
C TRP A 41 -1.25 -5.35 8.18
N THR A 42 -1.90 -4.53 7.37
CA THR A 42 -2.48 -4.97 6.10
C THR A 42 -1.53 -4.65 4.95
N ALA A 43 -1.58 -5.43 3.88
CA ALA A 43 -0.83 -5.20 2.65
C ALA A 43 -1.60 -5.75 1.45
N PHE A 44 -1.11 -5.47 0.24
CA PHE A 44 -1.58 -6.15 -0.96
C PHE A 44 -1.32 -7.66 -0.90
N ASP A 45 -1.91 -8.42 -1.83
CA ASP A 45 -1.76 -9.88 -1.96
C ASP A 45 -0.30 -10.34 -1.96
N VAL A 46 -0.10 -11.57 -1.53
CA VAL A 46 1.15 -12.31 -1.79
C VAL A 46 1.44 -12.29 -3.30
N GLY A 47 2.69 -12.02 -3.66
CA GLY A 47 3.10 -11.79 -5.06
C GLY A 47 2.99 -10.33 -5.52
N SER A 48 2.55 -9.42 -4.64
CA SER A 48 2.68 -7.97 -4.85
C SER A 48 3.97 -7.43 -4.23
N ARG A 49 4.49 -6.33 -4.80
CA ARG A 49 5.67 -5.67 -4.21
C ARG A 49 5.39 -5.12 -2.80
N GLY A 50 4.19 -4.59 -2.54
CA GLY A 50 3.86 -4.08 -1.21
C GLY A 50 3.90 -5.16 -0.13
N TYR A 51 3.52 -6.40 -0.46
CA TYR A 51 3.67 -7.53 0.45
C TYR A 51 5.16 -7.86 0.70
N VAL A 52 5.96 -7.94 -0.37
CA VAL A 52 7.41 -8.24 -0.27
C VAL A 52 8.13 -7.19 0.57
N GLN A 53 7.87 -5.91 0.31
CA GLN A 53 8.46 -4.82 1.07
C GLN A 53 8.05 -4.86 2.55
N GLY A 54 6.76 -5.05 2.82
CA GLY A 54 6.25 -5.20 4.18
C GLY A 54 6.90 -6.37 4.94
N ALA A 55 7.09 -7.51 4.28
CA ALA A 55 7.74 -8.68 4.86
C ALA A 55 9.22 -8.43 5.17
N ALA A 56 9.95 -7.76 4.28
CA ALA A 56 11.35 -7.43 4.49
C ALA A 56 11.56 -6.46 5.68
N ILE A 57 10.75 -5.39 5.74
CA ILE A 57 10.78 -4.40 6.83
C ILE A 57 10.39 -5.06 8.16
N SER A 58 9.31 -5.84 8.16
CA SER A 58 8.81 -6.58 9.33
C SER A 58 9.89 -7.52 9.92
N ASN A 59 10.61 -8.23 9.05
CA ASN A 59 11.72 -9.09 9.47
C ASN A 59 12.88 -8.29 10.10
N ALA A 60 13.21 -7.12 9.55
CA ALA A 60 14.24 -6.25 10.09
C ALA A 60 13.84 -5.69 11.48
N LEU A 61 12.58 -5.24 11.66
CA LEU A 61 12.05 -4.81 12.94
C LEU A 61 12.08 -5.94 13.98
N THR A 62 11.70 -7.15 13.59
CA THR A 62 11.75 -8.33 14.46
C THR A 62 13.19 -8.64 14.90
N LYS A 63 14.14 -8.64 13.97
CA LYS A 63 15.55 -8.92 14.28
C LYS A 63 16.17 -7.89 15.20
N LYS A 64 15.83 -6.60 15.03
CA LYS A 64 16.47 -5.53 15.82
C LYS A 64 15.78 -5.30 17.16
N TYR A 65 14.46 -5.36 17.22
CA TYR A 65 13.67 -4.94 18.37
C TYR A 65 12.85 -6.06 19.02
N GLY A 66 12.79 -7.25 18.43
CA GLY A 66 11.92 -8.33 18.91
C GLY A 66 10.43 -8.14 18.56
N THR A 67 10.05 -7.01 17.97
CA THR A 67 8.67 -6.71 17.60
C THR A 67 8.22 -7.61 16.45
N LYS A 68 7.21 -8.44 16.69
CA LYS A 68 6.63 -9.30 15.65
C LYS A 68 5.60 -8.52 14.84
N VAL A 69 5.62 -8.67 13.53
CA VAL A 69 4.62 -8.07 12.63
C VAL A 69 3.88 -9.18 11.87
N ARG A 70 2.57 -9.27 12.10
CA ARG A 70 1.68 -10.12 11.31
C ARG A 70 1.14 -9.34 10.13
N ILE A 71 1.34 -9.83 8.90
CA ILE A 71 0.78 -9.21 7.70
C ILE A 71 -0.51 -9.93 7.30
N LEU A 72 -1.59 -9.16 7.09
CA LEU A 72 -2.87 -9.60 6.55
C LEU A 72 -2.94 -9.16 5.07
N PRO A 73 -2.68 -10.06 4.12
CA PRO A 73 -2.74 -9.70 2.70
C PRO A 73 -4.18 -9.63 2.19
N SER A 74 -4.46 -8.69 1.28
CA SER A 74 -5.73 -8.62 0.55
C SER A 74 -5.59 -7.96 -0.81
N GLY A 75 -6.22 -8.57 -1.82
CA GLY A 75 -6.22 -8.11 -3.21
C GLY A 75 -7.21 -6.98 -3.53
N THR A 76 -7.99 -6.49 -2.56
CA THR A 76 -8.98 -5.43 -2.75
C THR A 76 -8.73 -4.24 -1.82
N SER A 77 -9.16 -3.05 -2.23
CA SER A 77 -9.04 -1.83 -1.43
C SER A 77 -9.82 -1.93 -0.11
N VAL A 78 -11.04 -2.45 -0.18
CA VAL A 78 -11.90 -2.71 0.99
C VAL A 78 -11.25 -3.71 1.95
N GLY A 79 -10.74 -4.82 1.41
CA GLY A 79 -10.14 -5.89 2.21
C GLY A 79 -8.87 -5.46 2.95
N ARG A 80 -8.13 -4.48 2.42
CA ARG A 80 -6.95 -3.90 3.13
C ARG A 80 -7.35 -2.88 4.18
N LEU A 81 -8.37 -2.06 3.94
CA LEU A 81 -8.74 -1.00 4.88
C LEU A 81 -9.68 -1.49 6.00
N MET A 82 -10.53 -2.48 5.74
CA MET A 82 -11.49 -3.00 6.73
C MET A 82 -10.84 -3.45 8.04
N PRO A 83 -9.74 -4.25 8.04
CA PRO A 83 -9.08 -4.64 9.31
C PRO A 83 -8.56 -3.43 10.10
N ILE A 84 -8.10 -2.37 9.45
CA ILE A 84 -7.64 -1.15 10.12
C ILE A 84 -8.84 -0.40 10.71
N LYS A 85 -9.94 -0.30 9.95
CA LYS A 85 -11.20 0.33 10.40
C LYS A 85 -11.78 -0.36 11.64
N THR A 86 -11.73 -1.68 11.68
CA THR A 86 -12.26 -2.48 12.80
C THR A 86 -11.30 -2.67 13.96
N GLY A 87 -10.05 -2.22 13.83
CA GLY A 87 -9.00 -2.41 14.84
C GLY A 87 -8.36 -3.81 14.85
N ALA A 88 -8.67 -4.66 13.86
CA ALA A 88 -8.02 -5.97 13.69
C ALA A 88 -6.57 -5.82 13.15
N ALA A 89 -6.25 -4.68 12.56
CA ALA A 89 -4.90 -4.26 12.20
C ALA A 89 -4.66 -2.82 12.69
N THR A 90 -3.41 -2.51 13.04
CA THR A 90 -3.03 -1.17 13.49
C THR A 90 -2.56 -0.29 12.32
N TYR A 91 -1.83 -0.89 11.38
CA TYR A 91 -1.23 -0.20 10.24
C TYR A 91 -1.57 -0.89 8.93
N GLY A 92 -1.42 -0.15 7.83
CA GLY A 92 -1.57 -0.71 6.49
C GLY A 92 -0.53 -0.15 5.53
N LEU A 93 -0.04 -1.02 4.64
CA LEU A 93 0.71 -0.64 3.46
C LEU A 93 -0.30 -0.47 2.32
N LEU A 94 -0.82 0.75 2.18
CA LEU A 94 -1.93 1.10 1.31
C LEU A 94 -1.46 1.84 0.05
N ALA A 95 -2.36 1.99 -0.90
CA ALA A 95 -2.18 2.80 -2.12
C ALA A 95 -3.18 3.96 -2.14
N ASP A 96 -3.79 4.21 -3.29
CA ASP A 96 -4.74 5.34 -3.50
C ASP A 96 -6.02 5.20 -2.66
N GLU A 97 -6.33 3.99 -2.12
CA GLU A 97 -7.42 3.82 -1.17
C GLU A 97 -7.25 4.68 0.09
N THR A 98 -6.02 5.09 0.41
CA THR A 98 -5.76 6.08 1.47
C THR A 98 -6.49 7.39 1.17
N TYR A 99 -6.35 7.91 -0.06
CA TYR A 99 -7.05 9.12 -0.51
C TYR A 99 -8.54 8.86 -0.71
N PHE A 100 -8.91 7.73 -1.35
CA PHE A 100 -10.31 7.41 -1.61
C PHE A 100 -11.14 7.31 -0.33
N ALA A 101 -10.57 6.70 0.71
CA ALA A 101 -11.23 6.59 1.99
C ALA A 101 -11.27 7.93 2.75
N ALA A 102 -10.23 8.76 2.67
CA ALA A 102 -10.24 10.10 3.27
C ALA A 102 -11.31 11.01 2.63
N GLU A 103 -11.51 10.89 1.32
CA GLU A 103 -12.48 11.67 0.54
C GLU A 103 -13.85 10.99 0.39
N ALA A 104 -14.04 9.79 0.93
CA ALA A 104 -15.27 8.98 0.81
C ALA A 104 -15.74 8.82 -0.65
N VAL A 105 -14.87 8.35 -1.53
CA VAL A 105 -15.19 8.08 -2.93
C VAL A 105 -15.06 6.60 -3.26
N TYR A 106 -15.61 6.18 -4.38
CA TYR A 106 -15.67 4.79 -4.83
C TYR A 106 -16.32 3.89 -3.76
N GLU A 107 -15.69 2.76 -3.38
CA GLU A 107 -16.20 1.84 -2.36
C GLU A 107 -16.36 2.49 -0.97
N PHE A 108 -15.71 3.61 -0.73
CA PHE A 108 -15.77 4.34 0.54
C PHE A 108 -16.85 5.44 0.56
N GLY A 109 -17.53 5.66 -0.56
CA GLY A 109 -18.66 6.60 -0.69
C GLY A 109 -20.01 6.05 -0.22
N PHE A 110 -20.07 4.84 0.33
CA PHE A 110 -21.28 4.25 0.91
C PHE A 110 -21.47 4.66 2.37
N PRO A 111 -22.70 4.71 2.88
CA PRO A 111 -23.00 5.12 4.27
C PRO A 111 -22.24 4.34 5.34
N ALA A 112 -21.95 3.05 5.10
CA ALA A 112 -21.18 2.20 6.01
C ALA A 112 -19.70 2.62 6.17
N TRP A 113 -19.16 3.41 5.25
CA TRP A 113 -17.77 3.88 5.27
C TRP A 113 -17.66 5.34 5.71
N GLY A 114 -17.99 6.25 4.82
CA GLY A 114 -17.75 7.69 4.99
C GLY A 114 -16.26 8.06 5.02
N PRO A 115 -15.96 9.37 5.19
CA PRO A 115 -14.61 9.87 5.23
C PRO A 115 -13.83 9.32 6.42
N GLN A 116 -12.73 8.62 6.15
CA GLN A 116 -11.89 7.99 7.16
C GLN A 116 -10.77 8.94 7.62
N ASP A 117 -10.57 9.03 8.93
CA ASP A 117 -9.57 9.91 9.54
C ASP A 117 -8.18 9.26 9.56
N LEU A 118 -7.66 8.99 8.36
CA LEU A 118 -6.38 8.33 8.15
C LEU A 118 -5.20 9.29 8.26
N ARG A 119 -4.04 8.74 8.63
CA ARG A 119 -2.75 9.44 8.67
C ARG A 119 -1.67 8.59 8.03
N VAL A 120 -0.84 9.24 7.21
CA VAL A 120 0.36 8.64 6.63
C VAL A 120 1.52 8.77 7.61
N LEU A 121 2.33 7.75 7.71
CA LEU A 121 3.59 7.77 8.45
C LEU A 121 4.77 7.99 7.50
N LEU A 122 4.85 7.16 6.48
CA LEU A 122 5.86 7.18 5.43
C LEU A 122 5.21 6.80 4.09
N ALA A 123 5.72 7.36 3.00
CA ALA A 123 5.29 7.05 1.65
C ALA A 123 6.38 7.44 0.65
N HIS A 124 6.58 6.70 -0.42
CA HIS A 124 7.61 7.02 -1.41
C HIS A 124 7.08 6.98 -2.85
N PRO A 125 7.73 7.70 -3.79
CA PRO A 125 7.41 7.59 -5.20
C PRO A 125 7.70 6.19 -5.72
N ALA A 126 6.83 5.69 -6.61
CA ALA A 126 6.98 4.38 -7.21
C ALA A 126 6.39 4.34 -8.63
N PRO A 127 6.90 3.47 -9.52
CA PRO A 127 6.34 3.28 -10.85
C PRO A 127 5.03 2.50 -10.81
N ILE A 128 4.12 2.85 -11.71
CA ILE A 128 2.91 2.10 -12.00
C ILE A 128 2.67 2.13 -13.51
N ALA A 129 2.39 0.99 -14.14
CA ALA A 129 2.19 0.92 -15.57
C ALA A 129 1.01 0.04 -15.96
N LEU A 130 0.62 0.08 -17.21
CA LEU A 130 -0.22 -0.93 -17.82
C LEU A 130 0.67 -2.14 -18.14
N ALA A 131 0.61 -3.18 -17.31
CA ALA A 131 1.22 -4.46 -17.64
C ALA A 131 0.44 -5.11 -18.77
N ALA A 132 1.10 -5.35 -19.88
CA ALA A 132 0.51 -6.04 -21.03
C ALA A 132 1.29 -7.32 -21.35
N THR A 133 0.61 -8.34 -21.86
CA THR A 133 1.30 -9.51 -22.40
C THR A 133 1.96 -9.12 -23.73
N ALA A 134 3.20 -9.52 -23.98
CA ALA A 134 3.85 -9.28 -25.27
C ALA A 134 3.07 -9.92 -26.42
N LYS A 135 2.49 -11.10 -26.16
CA LYS A 135 1.65 -11.84 -27.14
C LYS A 135 0.39 -11.09 -27.56
N SER A 136 -0.14 -10.19 -26.72
CA SER A 136 -1.32 -9.38 -27.09
C SER A 136 -1.05 -8.37 -28.21
N GLY A 137 0.23 -8.03 -28.45
CA GLY A 137 0.63 -6.99 -29.39
C GLY A 137 0.35 -5.56 -28.93
N ILE A 138 0.05 -5.36 -27.64
CA ILE A 138 -0.11 -4.02 -27.06
C ILE A 138 1.27 -3.38 -26.91
N MET A 139 1.65 -2.52 -27.83
CA MET A 139 2.91 -1.75 -27.82
C MET A 139 2.69 -0.31 -27.39
N THR A 140 1.52 0.24 -27.67
CA THR A 140 1.06 1.55 -27.26
C THR A 140 -0.28 1.43 -26.52
N LEU A 141 -0.67 2.45 -25.75
CA LEU A 141 -1.96 2.43 -25.05
C LEU A 141 -3.17 2.42 -26.02
N LYS A 142 -3.01 2.90 -27.25
CA LYS A 142 -4.06 2.82 -28.30
C LYS A 142 -4.36 1.39 -28.74
N ASP A 143 -3.38 0.50 -28.65
CA ASP A 143 -3.53 -0.92 -29.01
C ASP A 143 -4.42 -1.70 -28.04
N CYS A 144 -4.83 -1.08 -26.93
CA CYS A 144 -5.81 -1.67 -25.99
C CYS A 144 -7.21 -1.80 -26.59
N LYS A 145 -7.53 -1.10 -27.69
CA LYS A 145 -8.84 -1.18 -28.32
C LYS A 145 -9.16 -2.63 -28.72
N GLY A 146 -10.33 -3.14 -28.26
CA GLY A 146 -10.78 -4.52 -28.49
C GLY A 146 -10.07 -5.59 -27.65
N LYS A 147 -9.08 -5.24 -26.82
CA LYS A 147 -8.32 -6.19 -25.98
C LYS A 147 -9.06 -6.53 -24.68
N LYS A 148 -8.68 -7.65 -24.08
CA LYS A 148 -9.18 -8.12 -22.79
C LYS A 148 -8.48 -7.39 -21.65
N ILE A 149 -9.16 -6.44 -21.04
CA ILE A 149 -8.61 -5.62 -19.95
C ILE A 149 -9.17 -6.07 -18.60
N GLY A 150 -8.27 -6.33 -17.65
CA GLY A 150 -8.64 -6.79 -16.33
C GLY A 150 -9.36 -5.74 -15.48
N TRP A 151 -10.34 -6.18 -14.71
CA TRP A 151 -11.07 -5.42 -13.71
C TRP A 151 -11.12 -6.25 -12.41
N ILE A 152 -11.02 -5.61 -11.25
CA ILE A 152 -11.05 -6.29 -9.95
C ILE A 152 -12.17 -5.68 -9.11
N PRO A 153 -13.32 -6.37 -8.92
CA PRO A 153 -14.40 -5.87 -8.06
C PRO A 153 -13.87 -5.50 -6.66
N GLY A 154 -14.24 -4.30 -6.16
CA GLY A 154 -13.79 -3.80 -4.86
C GLY A 154 -12.32 -3.35 -4.79
N ALA A 155 -11.65 -3.15 -5.95
CA ALA A 155 -10.26 -2.67 -6.02
C ALA A 155 -10.15 -1.38 -6.84
N SER A 156 -10.80 -0.31 -6.36
CA SER A 156 -10.79 1.00 -7.03
C SER A 156 -9.37 1.49 -7.36
N THR A 157 -8.39 1.23 -6.49
CA THR A 157 -6.99 1.63 -6.74
C THR A 157 -6.43 1.09 -8.05
N ASN A 158 -6.79 -0.13 -8.45
CA ASN A 158 -6.36 -0.72 -9.71
C ASN A 158 -7.24 -0.27 -10.87
N ASN A 159 -8.56 -0.31 -10.66
CA ASN A 159 -9.54 -0.04 -11.70
C ASN A 159 -9.46 1.40 -12.19
N VAL A 160 -9.34 2.37 -11.28
CA VAL A 160 -9.22 3.80 -11.63
C VAL A 160 -7.92 4.08 -12.39
N LYS A 161 -6.80 3.47 -12.01
CA LYS A 161 -5.55 3.58 -12.77
C LYS A 161 -5.66 2.94 -14.16
N THR A 162 -6.26 1.76 -14.26
CA THR A 162 -6.49 1.12 -15.57
C THR A 162 -7.36 2.00 -16.46
N GLU A 163 -8.44 2.57 -15.92
CA GLU A 163 -9.31 3.52 -16.63
C GLU A 163 -8.54 4.78 -17.07
N ALA A 164 -7.71 5.34 -16.18
CA ALA A 164 -6.89 6.51 -16.49
C ALA A 164 -5.87 6.21 -17.61
N PHE A 165 -5.32 5.00 -17.64
CA PHE A 165 -4.40 4.57 -18.71
C PHE A 165 -5.12 4.41 -20.05
N LEU A 166 -6.33 3.87 -20.04
CA LEU A 166 -7.18 3.87 -21.25
C LEU A 166 -7.51 5.30 -21.69
N ALA A 167 -7.89 6.17 -20.73
CA ALA A 167 -8.21 7.58 -21.02
C ALA A 167 -7.02 8.36 -21.58
N PHE A 168 -5.78 8.04 -21.19
CA PHE A 168 -4.57 8.61 -21.79
C PHE A 168 -4.61 8.48 -23.31
N ALA A 169 -4.97 7.30 -23.81
CA ALA A 169 -5.11 7.00 -25.24
C ALA A 169 -6.44 7.48 -25.85
N GLY A 170 -7.32 8.11 -25.08
CA GLY A 170 -8.66 8.49 -25.53
C GLY A 170 -9.65 7.32 -25.59
N LEU A 171 -9.34 6.21 -24.91
CA LEU A 171 -10.19 5.02 -24.81
C LEU A 171 -11.00 5.03 -23.51
N THR A 172 -12.07 4.25 -23.52
CA THR A 172 -12.96 4.01 -22.38
C THR A 172 -13.20 2.52 -22.19
N TRP A 173 -13.88 2.11 -21.12
CA TRP A 173 -14.32 0.73 -20.92
C TRP A 173 -15.23 0.19 -22.05
N LYS A 174 -15.85 1.06 -22.86
CA LYS A 174 -16.66 0.66 -24.02
C LYS A 174 -15.82 0.21 -25.22
N ASP A 175 -14.54 0.60 -25.24
CA ASP A 175 -13.62 0.30 -26.34
C ASP A 175 -12.84 -1.00 -26.15
N VAL A 176 -13.01 -1.67 -24.99
CA VAL A 176 -12.26 -2.86 -24.58
C VAL A 176 -13.18 -3.98 -24.08
N GLN A 177 -12.66 -5.19 -23.96
CA GLN A 177 -13.35 -6.33 -23.36
C GLN A 177 -12.97 -6.40 -21.86
N ARG A 178 -13.87 -5.96 -20.98
CA ARG A 178 -13.64 -6.06 -19.55
C ARG A 178 -13.73 -7.51 -19.08
N VAL A 179 -12.73 -7.95 -18.30
CA VAL A 179 -12.68 -9.28 -17.67
C VAL A 179 -12.55 -9.12 -16.16
N ASP A 180 -13.53 -9.59 -15.43
CA ASP A 180 -13.55 -9.52 -13.96
C ASP A 180 -12.66 -10.61 -13.34
N LEU A 181 -11.82 -10.22 -12.39
CA LEU A 181 -10.87 -11.07 -11.68
C LEU A 181 -11.03 -10.85 -10.17
N PRO A 182 -10.91 -11.92 -9.34
CA PRO A 182 -11.28 -11.82 -7.92
C PRO A 182 -10.29 -11.03 -7.06
N SER A 183 -9.04 -10.85 -7.50
CA SER A 183 -8.01 -10.14 -6.73
C SER A 183 -6.87 -9.63 -7.59
N TYR A 184 -5.99 -8.82 -7.00
CA TYR A 184 -4.78 -8.30 -7.65
C TYR A 184 -3.82 -9.43 -8.07
N ALA A 185 -3.59 -10.42 -7.20
CA ALA A 185 -2.78 -11.58 -7.54
C ALA A 185 -3.42 -12.43 -8.65
N ALA A 186 -4.75 -12.61 -8.62
CA ALA A 186 -5.46 -13.30 -9.69
C ALA A 186 -5.35 -12.57 -11.04
N ALA A 187 -5.29 -11.23 -11.03
CA ALA A 187 -5.06 -10.45 -12.24
C ALA A 187 -3.66 -10.66 -12.82
N GLY A 188 -2.60 -10.67 -11.97
CA GLY A 188 -1.25 -11.01 -12.40
C GLY A 188 -1.16 -12.42 -12.99
N LYS A 189 -1.78 -13.41 -12.35
CA LYS A 189 -1.89 -14.77 -12.89
C LYS A 189 -2.69 -14.82 -14.18
N GLY A 190 -3.75 -14.00 -14.28
CA GLY A 190 -4.55 -13.89 -15.50
C GLY A 190 -3.76 -13.41 -16.73
N LEU A 191 -2.77 -12.54 -16.53
CA LEU A 191 -1.80 -12.17 -17.58
C LEU A 191 -0.92 -13.37 -17.96
N ILE A 192 -0.34 -14.08 -16.96
CA ILE A 192 0.54 -15.24 -17.16
C ILE A 192 -0.20 -16.37 -17.92
N GLU A 193 -1.46 -16.57 -17.62
CA GLU A 193 -2.33 -17.59 -18.23
C GLU A 193 -2.97 -17.13 -19.55
N GLY A 194 -2.82 -15.87 -19.96
CA GLY A 194 -3.43 -15.29 -21.16
C GLY A 194 -4.95 -15.12 -21.08
N LYS A 195 -5.51 -15.08 -19.86
CA LYS A 195 -6.94 -14.78 -19.62
C LYS A 195 -7.28 -13.33 -19.89
N ILE A 196 -6.34 -12.42 -19.62
CA ILE A 196 -6.40 -11.00 -19.91
C ILE A 196 -5.14 -10.57 -20.67
N ASP A 197 -5.27 -9.49 -21.44
CA ASP A 197 -4.18 -8.92 -22.24
C ASP A 197 -3.43 -7.83 -21.47
N ALA A 198 -4.11 -7.04 -20.64
CA ALA A 198 -3.50 -5.99 -19.84
C ALA A 198 -4.31 -5.59 -18.60
N ILE A 199 -3.61 -4.98 -17.63
CA ILE A 199 -4.19 -4.33 -16.45
C ILE A 199 -3.12 -3.42 -15.80
N SER A 200 -3.51 -2.41 -15.01
CA SER A 200 -2.52 -1.65 -14.23
C SER A 200 -1.81 -2.54 -13.20
N TYR A 201 -0.48 -2.52 -13.19
CA TYR A 201 0.32 -3.34 -12.29
C TYR A 201 1.62 -2.65 -11.88
N GLY A 202 2.12 -2.96 -10.66
CA GLY A 202 3.44 -2.51 -10.20
C GLY A 202 4.55 -3.20 -10.98
N ILE A 203 5.48 -2.43 -11.54
CA ILE A 203 6.50 -2.95 -12.46
C ILE A 203 7.36 -4.02 -11.82
N THR A 204 7.82 -3.82 -10.59
CA THR A 204 8.74 -4.70 -9.87
C THR A 204 8.05 -5.82 -9.09
N ALA A 205 6.72 -6.00 -9.28
CA ALA A 205 5.99 -7.07 -8.59
C ALA A 205 6.50 -8.46 -9.03
N PRO A 206 6.68 -9.42 -8.10
CA PRO A 206 7.15 -10.77 -8.42
C PRO A 206 6.42 -11.44 -9.59
N LEU A 207 5.10 -11.32 -9.65
CA LEU A 207 4.30 -11.88 -10.75
C LEU A 207 4.64 -11.28 -12.13
N MET A 208 5.27 -10.11 -12.20
CA MET A 208 5.70 -9.52 -13.47
C MET A 208 6.97 -10.17 -13.99
N TYR A 209 7.87 -10.63 -13.12
CA TYR A 209 9.01 -11.46 -13.51
C TYR A 209 8.57 -12.85 -13.98
N GLU A 210 7.53 -13.41 -13.35
CA GLU A 210 6.92 -14.67 -13.82
C GLU A 210 6.25 -14.47 -15.20
N LEU A 211 5.58 -13.33 -15.42
CA LEU A 211 4.98 -12.98 -16.71
C LEU A 211 6.04 -12.86 -17.82
N GLU A 212 7.16 -12.17 -17.55
CA GLU A 212 8.29 -12.07 -18.48
C GLU A 212 8.82 -13.45 -18.89
N ALA A 213 8.97 -14.35 -17.92
CA ALA A 213 9.47 -15.72 -18.14
C ALA A 213 8.43 -16.66 -18.78
N SER A 214 7.15 -16.27 -18.83
CA SER A 214 6.06 -17.08 -19.38
C SER A 214 6.00 -17.02 -20.90
N PRO A 215 5.27 -17.94 -21.57
CA PRO A 215 5.02 -17.85 -23.01
C PRO A 215 4.26 -16.60 -23.45
N GLN A 216 3.63 -15.86 -22.52
CA GLN A 216 2.94 -14.61 -22.82
C GLN A 216 3.92 -13.45 -22.97
N GLY A 217 5.06 -13.47 -22.27
CA GLY A 217 6.01 -12.37 -22.21
C GLY A 217 5.39 -11.10 -21.63
N ILE A 218 6.18 -10.06 -21.48
CA ILE A 218 5.74 -8.77 -20.91
C ILE A 218 5.99 -7.62 -21.88
N SER A 219 5.08 -6.65 -21.89
CA SER A 219 5.21 -5.35 -22.56
C SER A 219 4.75 -4.24 -21.63
N TRP A 220 5.41 -3.08 -21.73
CA TRP A 220 5.09 -1.87 -20.97
C TRP A 220 4.86 -0.73 -21.97
N PRO A 221 3.62 -0.45 -22.37
CA PRO A 221 3.30 0.75 -23.16
C PRO A 221 3.75 2.01 -22.42
N GLU A 222 4.36 2.94 -23.16
CA GLU A 222 4.86 4.19 -22.59
C GLU A 222 3.77 5.27 -22.49
N PHE A 223 4.02 6.22 -21.58
CA PHE A 223 3.21 7.42 -21.36
C PHE A 223 4.09 8.66 -21.64
N PRO A 224 4.30 9.03 -22.90
CA PRO A 224 5.20 10.10 -23.25
C PRO A 224 4.86 11.39 -22.53
N ALA A 225 5.82 11.97 -21.81
CA ALA A 225 5.62 13.23 -21.08
C ALA A 225 5.25 14.40 -22.03
N SER A 226 5.60 14.28 -23.31
CA SER A 226 5.25 15.22 -24.36
C SER A 226 3.78 15.15 -24.80
N ASP A 227 3.03 14.04 -24.54
CA ASP A 227 1.60 13.95 -24.83
C ASP A 227 0.78 14.65 -23.74
N THR A 228 0.78 15.99 -23.78
CA THR A 228 0.10 16.82 -22.79
C THR A 228 -1.41 16.58 -22.75
N GLU A 229 -2.04 16.26 -23.88
CA GLU A 229 -3.46 15.97 -23.93
C GLU A 229 -3.76 14.58 -23.34
N GLY A 230 -2.90 13.59 -23.56
CA GLY A 230 -2.96 12.29 -22.88
C GLY A 230 -2.87 12.46 -21.37
N TRP A 231 -1.91 13.25 -20.88
CA TRP A 231 -1.75 13.53 -19.45
C TRP A 231 -2.94 14.29 -18.86
N LYS A 232 -3.51 15.26 -19.57
CA LYS A 232 -4.74 15.94 -19.11
C LYS A 232 -5.91 14.96 -18.92
N ARG A 233 -6.12 14.04 -19.87
CA ARG A 233 -7.18 13.02 -19.76
C ARG A 233 -6.92 12.07 -18.59
N LEU A 234 -5.69 11.59 -18.42
CA LEU A 234 -5.28 10.72 -17.34
C LEU A 234 -5.45 11.40 -15.98
N GLN A 235 -4.95 12.63 -15.83
CA GLN A 235 -4.96 13.36 -14.55
C GLN A 235 -6.35 13.85 -14.15
N LYS A 236 -7.31 13.91 -15.07
CA LYS A 236 -8.71 14.13 -14.70
C LYS A 236 -9.27 13.02 -13.79
N LEU A 237 -8.78 11.79 -13.94
CA LEU A 237 -9.17 10.63 -13.13
C LEU A 237 -8.19 10.39 -11.98
N THR A 238 -6.91 10.64 -12.21
CA THR A 238 -5.81 10.36 -11.27
C THR A 238 -4.85 11.56 -11.17
N PRO A 239 -5.27 12.68 -10.55
CA PRO A 239 -4.47 13.91 -10.48
C PRO A 239 -3.14 13.76 -9.75
N TRP A 240 -2.97 12.69 -8.97
CA TRP A 240 -1.74 12.38 -8.24
C TRP A 240 -0.71 11.60 -9.06
N LEU A 241 -1.06 11.12 -10.26
CA LEU A 241 -0.08 10.51 -11.16
C LEU A 241 0.69 11.59 -11.91
N SER A 242 1.99 11.37 -12.04
CA SER A 242 2.91 12.27 -12.74
C SER A 242 3.81 11.52 -13.72
N PRO A 243 4.35 12.19 -14.76
CA PRO A 243 5.37 11.59 -15.60
C PRO A 243 6.58 11.11 -14.79
N GLY A 244 7.09 9.93 -15.11
CA GLY A 244 8.28 9.34 -14.52
C GLY A 244 9.12 8.63 -15.58
N LYS A 245 10.36 8.26 -15.21
CA LYS A 245 11.28 7.47 -16.05
C LYS A 245 11.88 6.36 -15.22
N TYR A 246 11.72 5.12 -15.69
CA TYR A 246 12.16 3.93 -14.96
C TYR A 246 12.83 2.93 -15.89
N ASP A 247 13.92 2.31 -15.42
CA ASP A 247 14.72 1.32 -16.14
C ASP A 247 14.98 0.03 -15.34
N VAL A 248 14.23 -0.15 -14.23
CA VAL A 248 14.34 -1.30 -13.34
C VAL A 248 13.02 -2.08 -13.31
N GLY A 249 13.09 -3.36 -13.63
CA GLY A 249 11.96 -4.29 -13.66
C GLY A 249 12.01 -5.23 -14.87
N PRO A 250 11.17 -6.28 -14.90
CA PRO A 250 11.11 -7.21 -16.02
C PRO A 250 10.71 -6.47 -17.30
N GLY A 251 11.28 -6.86 -18.43
CA GLY A 251 11.08 -6.20 -19.73
C GLY A 251 11.70 -4.79 -19.87
N LEU A 252 12.36 -4.27 -18.81
CA LEU A 252 13.09 -3.00 -18.84
C LEU A 252 14.59 -3.26 -18.97
N LYS A 253 15.31 -2.29 -19.54
CA LYS A 253 16.76 -2.37 -19.72
C LYS A 253 17.44 -1.24 -18.96
N LYS A 254 18.34 -1.59 -18.04
CA LYS A 254 19.13 -0.63 -17.29
C LYS A 254 19.85 0.36 -18.22
N GLY A 255 19.74 1.65 -17.92
CA GLY A 255 20.30 2.73 -18.74
C GLY A 255 19.44 3.11 -19.96
N GLN A 256 18.26 2.46 -20.16
CA GLN A 256 17.29 2.80 -21.20
C GLN A 256 15.91 3.02 -20.55
N PRO A 257 15.72 4.12 -19.82
CA PRO A 257 14.49 4.34 -19.07
C PRO A 257 13.28 4.50 -19.99
N ARG A 258 12.16 3.87 -19.58
CA ARG A 258 10.85 4.04 -20.21
C ARG A 258 10.06 5.14 -19.51
N GLU A 259 9.25 5.87 -20.26
CA GLU A 259 8.35 6.90 -19.73
C GLU A 259 7.10 6.24 -19.13
N ILE A 260 7.08 6.14 -17.81
CA ILE A 260 6.08 5.39 -17.04
C ILE A 260 5.57 6.30 -15.92
N PRO A 261 4.25 6.30 -15.63
CA PRO A 261 3.70 7.09 -14.54
C PRO A 261 4.31 6.76 -13.17
N SER A 262 4.48 7.81 -12.38
CA SER A 262 4.87 7.75 -10.96
C SER A 262 3.69 8.10 -10.06
N TYR A 263 3.59 7.44 -8.91
CA TYR A 263 2.63 7.73 -7.84
C TYR A 263 3.24 7.43 -6.47
N THR A 264 2.54 7.78 -5.41
CA THR A 264 3.01 7.52 -4.05
C THR A 264 2.54 6.15 -3.58
N TYR A 265 3.49 5.19 -3.44
CA TYR A 265 3.19 3.79 -3.07
C TYR A 265 4.44 3.01 -2.63
N PRO A 266 4.33 2.09 -1.63
CA PRO A 266 3.20 2.03 -0.70
C PRO A 266 3.23 3.17 0.30
N GLN A 267 2.09 3.43 0.92
CA GLN A 267 1.94 4.38 2.02
C GLN A 267 1.74 3.59 3.31
N LEU A 268 2.57 3.79 4.31
CA LEU A 268 2.35 3.27 5.66
C LEU A 268 1.34 4.17 6.35
N VAL A 269 0.20 3.61 6.74
CA VAL A 269 -0.98 4.37 7.18
C VAL A 269 -1.54 3.80 8.48
N CYS A 270 -2.07 4.68 9.34
CA CYS A 270 -2.90 4.34 10.49
C CYS A 270 -4.08 5.32 10.63
N TYR A 271 -4.93 5.14 11.63
CA TYR A 271 -5.90 6.17 12.04
C TYR A 271 -5.23 7.27 12.86
N ALA A 272 -5.79 8.49 12.80
CA ALA A 272 -5.32 9.67 13.53
C ALA A 272 -5.20 9.46 15.05
N LYS A 273 -6.02 8.57 15.61
CA LYS A 273 -6.07 8.26 17.04
C LYS A 273 -4.92 7.37 17.55
N GLN A 274 -4.06 6.86 16.65
CA GLN A 274 -2.92 6.03 17.05
C GLN A 274 -1.98 6.83 17.97
N ASP A 275 -1.36 6.14 18.93
CA ASP A 275 -0.43 6.81 19.87
C ASP A 275 0.76 7.43 19.14
N ALA A 276 1.00 8.72 19.38
CA ALA A 276 2.04 9.48 18.70
C ALA A 276 3.47 9.00 19.04
N ASN A 277 3.70 8.41 20.22
CA ASN A 277 5.01 7.88 20.59
C ASN A 277 5.24 6.53 19.92
N GLU A 278 4.21 5.70 19.77
CA GLU A 278 4.30 4.45 19.02
C GLU A 278 4.58 4.74 17.53
N VAL A 279 3.85 5.69 16.93
CA VAL A 279 4.09 6.11 15.54
C VAL A 279 5.49 6.66 15.34
N TYR A 280 5.95 7.53 16.25
CA TYR A 280 7.33 8.03 16.24
C TYR A 280 8.35 6.88 16.31
N ALA A 281 8.16 5.93 17.23
CA ALA A 281 9.03 4.78 17.39
C ALA A 281 9.05 3.88 16.12
N LEU A 282 7.88 3.73 15.46
CA LEU A 282 7.80 2.94 14.24
C LEU A 282 8.56 3.60 13.08
N VAL A 283 8.38 4.91 12.86
CA VAL A 283 9.09 5.66 11.81
C VAL A 283 10.60 5.64 12.07
N LYS A 284 11.02 5.82 13.33
CA LYS A 284 12.42 5.66 13.76
C LYS A 284 12.92 4.23 13.50
N GLY A 285 12.09 3.22 13.75
CA GLY A 285 12.40 1.81 13.49
C GLY A 285 12.68 1.54 12.01
N PHE A 286 11.91 2.13 11.10
CA PHE A 286 12.15 2.04 9.65
C PHE A 286 13.54 2.62 9.28
N ASP A 287 13.88 3.80 9.81
CA ASP A 287 15.17 4.45 9.56
C ASP A 287 16.33 3.62 10.12
N GLU A 288 16.25 3.22 11.39
CA GLU A 288 17.31 2.50 12.05
C GLU A 288 17.52 1.06 11.56
N THR A 289 16.53 0.45 10.89
CA THR A 289 16.65 -0.87 10.27
C THR A 289 16.88 -0.82 8.76
N PHE A 290 16.99 0.37 8.18
CA PHE A 290 17.07 0.57 6.74
C PHE A 290 18.15 -0.28 6.07
N ASP A 291 19.36 -0.30 6.60
CA ASP A 291 20.48 -1.11 6.06
C ASP A 291 20.22 -2.62 6.10
N MET A 292 19.30 -3.08 6.94
CA MET A 292 18.95 -4.49 7.07
C MET A 292 18.00 -4.99 5.99
N TYR A 293 17.21 -4.07 5.37
CA TYR A 293 16.18 -4.45 4.40
C TYR A 293 16.34 -3.81 3.01
N LYS A 294 17.07 -2.71 2.86
CA LYS A 294 17.14 -1.91 1.63
C LYS A 294 17.52 -2.70 0.36
N ASN A 295 18.20 -3.83 0.48
CA ASN A 295 18.67 -4.64 -0.64
C ASN A 295 17.76 -5.86 -0.94
N ALA A 296 16.66 -6.05 -0.21
CA ALA A 296 15.82 -7.23 -0.38
C ALA A 296 14.81 -7.11 -1.55
N ASP A 297 14.60 -5.89 -2.08
CA ASP A 297 13.76 -5.61 -3.24
C ASP A 297 14.27 -4.33 -3.93
N PRO A 298 14.16 -4.21 -5.28
CA PRO A 298 14.70 -3.07 -6.03
C PRO A 298 14.15 -1.69 -5.61
N GLU A 299 12.96 -1.61 -5.03
CA GLU A 299 12.35 -0.35 -4.60
C GLU A 299 12.51 -0.07 -3.09
N LEU A 300 13.03 -1.02 -2.31
CA LEU A 300 13.26 -0.79 -0.87
C LEU A 300 14.21 0.37 -0.56
N PRO A 301 15.18 0.74 -1.42
CA PRO A 301 15.95 1.98 -1.23
C PRO A 301 15.10 3.25 -1.15
N GLU A 302 13.90 3.27 -1.73
CA GLU A 302 12.98 4.41 -1.67
C GLU A 302 12.39 4.64 -0.26
N TRP A 303 12.45 3.65 0.64
CA TRP A 303 12.06 3.80 2.04
C TRP A 303 13.07 4.57 2.89
N ALA A 304 14.21 4.97 2.34
CA ALA A 304 15.10 5.92 3.03
C ALA A 304 14.31 7.15 3.48
N ILE A 305 14.47 7.56 4.73
CA ILE A 305 13.69 8.65 5.35
C ILE A 305 13.68 9.92 4.50
N ALA A 306 14.81 10.25 3.87
CA ALA A 306 14.93 11.40 2.97
C ALA A 306 14.03 11.32 1.73
N ARG A 307 13.53 10.13 1.37
CA ARG A 307 12.65 9.88 0.23
C ARG A 307 11.20 9.62 0.65
N SER A 308 11.01 8.78 1.67
CA SER A 308 9.69 8.31 2.11
C SER A 308 8.96 9.25 3.07
N GLY A 309 9.65 10.23 3.63
CA GLY A 309 9.07 11.24 4.54
C GLY A 309 8.59 12.51 3.83
N ARG A 310 8.19 12.46 2.55
CA ARG A 310 7.86 13.65 1.75
C ARG A 310 6.39 13.71 1.35
N VAL A 311 5.92 14.93 1.12
CA VAL A 311 4.62 15.22 0.51
C VAL A 311 4.75 15.33 -1.02
N PRO A 312 3.66 15.12 -1.80
CA PRO A 312 2.30 14.79 -1.38
C PRO A 312 2.11 13.31 -1.01
N ALA A 313 1.03 13.02 -0.28
CA ALA A 313 0.59 11.67 0.07
C ALA A 313 -0.95 11.56 0.01
N GLY A 314 -1.50 10.36 0.23
CA GLY A 314 -2.95 10.12 0.12
C GLY A 314 -3.79 10.62 1.30
N ALA A 315 -3.16 11.00 2.42
CA ALA A 315 -3.79 11.59 3.60
C ALA A 315 -2.77 12.46 4.34
N PRO A 316 -3.19 13.27 5.33
CA PRO A 316 -2.27 14.02 6.17
C PRO A 316 -1.30 13.09 6.91
N PHE A 317 -0.12 13.59 7.22
CA PHE A 317 0.84 12.84 8.03
C PHE A 317 0.46 12.83 9.51
N HIS A 318 0.83 11.75 10.19
CA HIS A 318 0.64 11.61 11.63
C HIS A 318 1.64 12.48 12.42
N GLU A 319 1.20 13.10 13.51
CA GLU A 319 2.06 13.98 14.33
C GLU A 319 3.33 13.28 14.84
N GLY A 320 3.24 11.99 15.23
CA GLY A 320 4.38 11.18 15.62
C GLY A 320 5.40 11.00 14.50
N ALA A 321 4.93 10.81 13.25
CA ALA A 321 5.78 10.74 12.08
C ALA A 321 6.44 12.11 11.79
N ILE A 322 5.65 13.19 11.80
CA ILE A 322 6.15 14.55 11.57
C ILE A 322 7.24 14.90 12.59
N ARG A 323 7.08 14.51 13.86
CA ARG A 323 8.07 14.73 14.91
C ARG A 323 9.43 14.12 14.55
N TYR A 324 9.45 12.84 14.12
CA TYR A 324 10.70 12.20 13.71
C TYR A 324 11.27 12.81 12.41
N LEU A 325 10.43 13.10 11.43
CA LEU A 325 10.85 13.71 10.16
C LEU A 325 11.45 15.11 10.35
N LYS A 326 10.94 15.91 11.32
CA LYS A 326 11.53 17.21 11.72
C LYS A 326 12.89 17.00 12.39
N GLU A 327 13.03 16.03 13.28
CA GLU A 327 14.31 15.67 13.91
C GLU A 327 15.37 15.29 12.86
N LYS A 328 14.97 14.61 11.79
CA LYS A 328 15.87 14.21 10.69
C LYS A 328 16.07 15.30 9.63
N GLY A 329 15.46 16.47 9.80
CA GLY A 329 15.57 17.60 8.85
C GLY A 329 14.88 17.35 7.49
N VAL A 330 13.97 16.36 7.42
CA VAL A 330 13.26 16.00 6.18
C VAL A 330 11.97 16.79 6.02
N TRP A 331 11.29 17.09 7.12
CA TRP A 331 10.01 17.80 7.12
C TRP A 331 10.21 19.32 6.99
N THR A 332 9.67 19.91 5.94
CA THR A 332 9.86 21.31 5.59
C THR A 332 8.64 22.17 5.95
N ALA A 333 8.79 23.50 5.95
CA ALA A 333 7.67 24.42 6.09
C ALA A 333 6.61 24.25 4.99
N GLN A 334 7.04 23.91 3.76
CA GLN A 334 6.13 23.59 2.67
C GLN A 334 5.33 22.32 2.95
N ALA A 335 5.96 21.31 3.58
CA ALA A 335 5.27 20.09 4.00
C ALA A 335 4.24 20.38 5.11
N ASP A 336 4.54 21.27 6.08
CA ASP A 336 3.57 21.72 7.08
C ASP A 336 2.37 22.42 6.42
N GLN A 337 2.59 23.30 5.43
CA GLN A 337 1.51 24.00 4.71
C GLN A 337 0.61 22.99 3.97
N TRP A 338 1.21 22.06 3.23
CA TRP A 338 0.48 21.01 2.53
C TRP A 338 -0.36 20.16 3.51
N ASN A 339 0.25 19.73 4.61
CA ASN A 339 -0.38 18.90 5.63
C ASN A 339 -1.58 19.59 6.27
N ASN A 340 -1.43 20.88 6.63
CA ASN A 340 -2.49 21.67 7.22
C ASN A 340 -3.65 21.90 6.21
N LYS A 341 -3.33 22.20 4.94
CA LYS A 341 -4.35 22.31 3.89
C LYS A 341 -5.16 21.01 3.75
N PHE A 342 -4.49 19.85 3.81
CA PHE A 342 -5.18 18.56 3.71
C PHE A 342 -6.02 18.26 4.97
N LEU A 343 -5.52 18.59 6.17
CA LEU A 343 -6.29 18.46 7.42
C LEU A 343 -7.58 19.30 7.36
N ASP A 344 -7.50 20.53 6.86
CA ASP A 344 -8.66 21.40 6.72
C ASP A 344 -9.64 20.87 5.65
N ARG A 345 -9.11 20.34 4.54
CA ARG A 345 -9.93 19.65 3.53
C ARG A 345 -10.67 18.46 4.14
N LEU A 346 -9.98 17.61 4.89
CA LEU A 346 -10.57 16.43 5.54
C LEU A 346 -11.69 16.82 6.52
N LYS A 347 -11.51 17.88 7.32
CA LYS A 347 -12.56 18.41 8.21
C LYS A 347 -13.79 18.87 7.43
N LYS A 348 -13.60 19.60 6.32
CA LYS A 348 -14.70 20.04 5.45
C LYS A 348 -15.46 18.83 4.88
N VAL A 349 -14.75 17.82 4.37
CA VAL A 349 -15.35 16.59 3.83
C VAL A 349 -16.12 15.82 4.89
N GLN A 350 -15.58 15.66 6.10
CA GLN A 350 -16.27 15.01 7.23
C GLN A 350 -17.52 15.77 7.68
N GLY A 351 -17.46 17.11 7.69
CA GLY A 351 -18.60 17.96 8.00
C GLY A 351 -19.73 17.84 6.96
N ALA A 352 -19.37 17.94 5.69
CA ALA A 352 -20.32 17.80 4.58
C ALA A 352 -20.94 16.40 4.53
N TRP A 353 -20.15 15.35 4.85
CA TRP A 353 -20.68 13.98 4.93
C TRP A 353 -21.77 13.83 5.99
N LYS A 354 -21.56 14.37 7.20
CA LYS A 354 -22.55 14.32 8.27
C LYS A 354 -23.89 14.94 7.83
N ILE A 355 -23.81 16.10 7.17
CA ILE A 355 -24.98 16.78 6.63
C ILE A 355 -25.65 15.94 5.54
N ALA A 356 -24.87 15.39 4.61
CA ALA A 356 -25.37 14.55 3.53
C ALA A 356 -26.11 13.31 4.03
N VAL A 357 -25.55 12.63 5.07
CA VAL A 357 -26.21 11.47 5.70
C VAL A 357 -27.53 11.87 6.36
N GLN A 358 -27.57 12.99 7.07
CA GLN A 358 -28.82 13.49 7.69
C GLN A 358 -29.90 13.81 6.66
N GLU A 359 -29.52 14.50 5.56
CA GLU A 359 -30.45 14.81 4.48
C GLU A 359 -30.95 13.55 3.76
N ALA A 360 -30.09 12.60 3.52
CA ALA A 360 -30.46 11.34 2.87
C ALA A 360 -31.42 10.52 3.73
N ASN A 361 -31.13 10.40 5.03
CA ASN A 361 -32.03 9.72 5.97
C ASN A 361 -33.42 10.39 6.04
N ALA A 362 -33.46 11.73 6.08
CA ALA A 362 -34.73 12.48 6.09
C ALA A 362 -35.54 12.27 4.80
N LYS A 363 -34.89 11.98 3.69
CA LYS A 363 -35.52 11.73 2.37
C LYS A 363 -35.74 10.24 2.09
N GLY A 364 -35.33 9.33 2.97
CA GLY A 364 -35.44 7.89 2.75
C GLY A 364 -34.67 7.41 1.51
N MET A 365 -33.49 8.01 1.22
CA MET A 365 -32.69 7.64 0.05
C MET A 365 -32.18 6.21 0.14
N SER A 366 -32.12 5.49 -1.00
CA SER A 366 -31.40 4.23 -1.11
C SER A 366 -29.87 4.44 -1.03
N GLU A 367 -29.13 3.41 -0.70
CA GLU A 367 -27.64 3.50 -0.68
C GLU A 367 -27.07 3.92 -2.03
N LYS A 368 -27.65 3.46 -3.12
CA LYS A 368 -27.24 3.84 -4.49
C LYS A 368 -27.45 5.33 -4.74
N ASP A 369 -28.63 5.83 -4.43
CA ASP A 369 -28.98 7.25 -4.61
C ASP A 369 -28.15 8.14 -3.70
N PHE A 370 -27.82 7.66 -2.49
CA PHE A 370 -26.93 8.36 -1.57
C PHE A 370 -25.53 8.55 -2.16
N THR A 371 -24.96 7.53 -2.82
CA THR A 371 -23.62 7.63 -3.41
C THR A 371 -23.56 8.74 -4.47
N GLU A 372 -24.55 8.80 -5.36
CA GLU A 372 -24.62 9.86 -6.38
C GLU A 372 -24.83 11.25 -5.74
N PHE A 373 -25.73 11.34 -4.77
CA PHE A 373 -25.98 12.55 -4.01
C PHE A 373 -24.72 13.05 -3.29
N TRP A 374 -23.99 12.14 -2.64
CA TRP A 374 -22.74 12.47 -1.97
C TRP A 374 -21.67 12.99 -2.93
N LEU A 375 -21.44 12.31 -4.05
CA LEU A 375 -20.44 12.74 -5.04
C LEU A 375 -20.72 14.15 -5.56
N LYS A 376 -22.01 14.52 -5.75
CA LYS A 376 -22.39 15.89 -6.11
C LYS A 376 -22.04 16.87 -4.98
N LYS A 377 -22.47 16.60 -3.75
CA LYS A 377 -22.17 17.45 -2.58
C LYS A 377 -20.68 17.61 -2.33
N ARG A 378 -19.93 16.53 -2.49
CA ARG A 378 -18.47 16.55 -2.37
C ARG A 378 -17.83 17.47 -3.41
N GLY A 379 -18.34 17.49 -4.64
CA GLY A 379 -17.86 18.37 -5.72
C GLY A 379 -18.05 19.86 -5.43
N GLU A 380 -18.96 20.20 -4.53
CA GLU A 380 -19.24 21.60 -4.10
C GLU A 380 -18.30 22.08 -2.97
N ILE A 381 -17.53 21.15 -2.36
CA ILE A 381 -16.59 21.50 -1.28
C ILE A 381 -15.37 22.22 -1.88
N ALA A 382 -15.18 23.49 -1.55
CA ALA A 382 -14.02 24.26 -1.98
C ALA A 382 -12.69 23.61 -1.56
N GLU A 383 -11.70 23.64 -2.46
CA GLU A 383 -10.36 23.11 -2.23
C GLU A 383 -9.57 23.84 -1.12
#